data_12ed11921039f682ca128cd3f2b447da
#
_entry.id   12ed11921039f682ca128cd3f2b447da
#
_cell.length_a   1.000
_cell.length_b   1.000
_cell.length_c   1.000
_cell.angle_alpha   90.00
_cell.angle_beta   90.00
_cell.angle_gamma   90.00
#
_symmetry.space_group_name_H-M   'P 1'
#
loop_
_entity.id
_entity.type
_entity.pdbx_description
1 polymer ?
#
loop_
_entity_poly.entity_id
_entity_poly.type
_entity_poly.pdbx_seq_one_letter_code
_entity_poly.pdbx_strand_id
1 'polypeptide(L)'
;MPMSINEIIVYLMVLFMALGAIDRIIGNRFGLGEKFEEGILAMGSLALAMIGIICLAPVLASLLRPVVVPVYQFLGADPAMFAGTILANDMGGAPLARELALTQEAGQFGGLIVGSMLGPTIVFTIPVGLGIIKAEDRPHLATGVLAGVVTVPIGSFVGGLAAGFPLSMVLRNLIPIVLIAVLIALGLFFAPNGMVKGFQVFGKIIVIIITIGLAAAIIQELTPLTLIPGLNPISDGVEIVGDIAIVLAGAFPLVYVITKVFRRPLMKLGGLLGMNDVAAAGMVATLANNIPMFQMMSDMDRRGKIINVAFAVSASFVFGDHLGFTAGFDSTMLFPMIVGKLVGGITAVAAAMLLTRKDRREDHG
;
A
#
# COMPACT_ATOMS: atom_id res chain seq x y z
N MET A 1 -26.19 -18.18 8.60
CA MET A 1 -25.22 -17.40 9.40
C MET A 1 -25.30 -15.95 8.93
N PRO A 2 -25.17 -14.94 9.78
CA PRO A 2 -25.08 -13.57 9.30
C PRO A 2 -23.83 -13.41 8.42
N MET A 3 -23.96 -12.67 7.31
CA MET A 3 -22.84 -12.37 6.41
C MET A 3 -21.74 -11.61 7.16
N SER A 4 -20.49 -11.98 6.95
CA SER A 4 -19.34 -11.24 7.45
C SER A 4 -19.19 -9.89 6.72
N ILE A 5 -18.51 -8.93 7.33
CA ILE A 5 -18.23 -7.64 6.69
C ILE A 5 -17.42 -7.81 5.41
N ASN A 6 -16.47 -8.75 5.39
CA ASN A 6 -15.68 -9.07 4.19
C ASN A 6 -16.57 -9.59 3.06
N GLU A 7 -17.50 -10.49 3.35
CA GLU A 7 -18.47 -10.97 2.35
C GLU A 7 -19.32 -9.83 1.80
N ILE A 8 -19.80 -8.91 2.65
CA ILE A 8 -20.54 -7.74 2.21
C ILE A 8 -19.72 -6.89 1.24
N ILE A 9 -18.44 -6.64 1.52
CA ILE A 9 -17.54 -5.90 0.63
C ILE A 9 -17.39 -6.62 -0.71
N VAL A 10 -17.20 -7.93 -0.71
CA VAL A 10 -17.10 -8.74 -1.93
C VAL A 10 -18.39 -8.68 -2.75
N TYR A 11 -19.55 -8.84 -2.12
CA TYR A 11 -20.84 -8.72 -2.83
C TYR A 11 -21.09 -7.33 -3.41
N LEU A 12 -20.65 -6.27 -2.71
CA LEU A 12 -20.70 -4.91 -3.26
C LEU A 12 -19.81 -4.80 -4.49
N MET A 13 -18.58 -5.33 -4.47
CA MET A 13 -17.70 -5.35 -5.65
C MET A 13 -18.34 -6.11 -6.81
N VAL A 14 -18.94 -7.27 -6.57
CA VAL A 14 -19.66 -8.04 -7.61
C VAL A 14 -20.83 -7.25 -8.19
N LEU A 15 -21.61 -6.56 -7.35
CA LEU A 15 -22.69 -5.69 -7.81
C LEU A 15 -22.15 -4.58 -8.72
N PHE A 16 -21.09 -3.89 -8.32
CA PHE A 16 -20.50 -2.80 -9.10
C PHE A 16 -19.79 -3.31 -10.36
N MET A 17 -19.24 -4.51 -10.35
CA MET A 17 -18.76 -5.19 -11.55
C MET A 17 -19.89 -5.38 -12.55
N ALA A 18 -21.04 -5.91 -12.14
CA ALA A 18 -22.19 -6.09 -13.01
C ALA A 18 -22.72 -4.75 -13.56
N LEU A 19 -22.81 -3.72 -12.72
CA LEU A 19 -23.19 -2.37 -13.15
C LEU A 19 -22.19 -1.78 -14.15
N GLY A 20 -20.89 -1.99 -13.93
CA GLY A 20 -19.82 -1.58 -14.84
C GLY A 20 -19.91 -2.30 -16.19
N ALA A 21 -20.13 -3.61 -16.18
CA ALA A 21 -20.32 -4.39 -17.40
C ALA A 21 -21.55 -3.93 -18.20
N ILE A 22 -22.67 -3.66 -17.53
CA ILE A 22 -23.88 -3.12 -18.16
C ILE A 22 -23.60 -1.73 -18.76
N ASP A 23 -22.96 -0.83 -18.01
CA ASP A 23 -22.63 0.51 -18.47
C ASP A 23 -21.70 0.48 -19.70
N ARG A 24 -20.73 -0.45 -19.73
CA ARG A 24 -19.86 -0.67 -20.90
C ARG A 24 -20.67 -1.10 -22.13
N ILE A 25 -21.66 -1.99 -21.98
CA ILE A 25 -22.53 -2.45 -23.09
C ILE A 25 -23.37 -1.31 -23.66
N ILE A 26 -23.84 -0.38 -22.82
CA ILE A 26 -24.69 0.74 -23.26
C ILE A 26 -23.89 2.00 -23.66
N GLY A 27 -22.55 1.88 -23.76
CA GLY A 27 -21.65 2.93 -24.27
C GLY A 27 -21.09 3.88 -23.21
N ASN A 28 -20.81 3.39 -21.99
CA ASN A 28 -20.10 4.11 -20.90
C ASN A 28 -20.79 5.43 -20.48
N ARG A 29 -22.12 5.41 -20.33
CA ARG A 29 -22.92 6.61 -20.04
C ARG A 29 -22.72 7.15 -18.63
N PHE A 30 -22.36 6.29 -17.68
CA PHE A 30 -22.22 6.62 -16.26
C PHE A 30 -20.74 6.67 -15.80
N GLY A 31 -19.82 6.23 -16.65
CA GLY A 31 -18.39 6.14 -16.36
C GLY A 31 -17.99 4.90 -15.54
N LEU A 32 -18.94 3.99 -15.28
CA LEU A 32 -18.68 2.73 -14.58
C LEU A 32 -18.03 1.69 -15.49
N GLY A 33 -18.45 1.68 -16.78
CA GLY A 33 -17.93 0.75 -17.78
C GLY A 33 -16.46 1.01 -18.10
N GLU A 34 -16.03 2.28 -18.13
CA GLU A 34 -14.62 2.65 -18.25
C GLU A 34 -13.82 2.12 -17.05
N LYS A 35 -14.35 2.23 -15.82
CA LYS A 35 -13.70 1.73 -14.61
C LYS A 35 -13.67 0.21 -14.53
N PHE A 36 -14.70 -0.48 -15.03
CA PHE A 36 -14.69 -1.93 -15.19
C PHE A 36 -13.56 -2.38 -16.14
N GLU A 37 -13.41 -1.72 -17.28
CA GLU A 37 -12.37 -2.00 -18.27
C GLU A 37 -10.96 -1.72 -17.69
N GLU A 38 -10.79 -0.59 -17.00
CA GLU A 38 -9.57 -0.21 -16.32
C GLU A 38 -9.13 -1.29 -15.31
N GLY A 39 -10.08 -1.89 -14.57
CA GLY A 39 -9.81 -2.99 -13.64
C GLY A 39 -9.21 -4.23 -14.33
N ILE A 40 -9.76 -4.62 -15.47
CA ILE A 40 -9.23 -5.74 -16.26
C ILE A 40 -7.87 -5.39 -16.87
N LEU A 41 -7.72 -4.18 -17.42
CA LEU A 41 -6.48 -3.73 -18.04
C LEU A 41 -5.31 -3.58 -17.03
N ALA A 42 -5.60 -3.41 -15.75
CA ALA A 42 -4.60 -3.40 -14.68
C ALA A 42 -3.80 -4.72 -14.60
N MET A 43 -4.33 -5.84 -15.12
CA MET A 43 -3.65 -7.13 -15.15
C MET A 43 -2.22 -7.05 -15.69
N GLY A 44 -1.98 -6.28 -16.77
CA GLY A 44 -0.65 -6.17 -17.37
C GLY A 44 0.39 -5.52 -16.45
N SER A 45 0.02 -4.43 -15.80
CA SER A 45 0.89 -3.73 -14.85
C SER A 45 1.13 -4.56 -13.59
N LEU A 46 0.10 -5.25 -13.08
CA LEU A 46 0.21 -6.16 -11.95
C LEU A 46 1.09 -7.36 -12.28
N ALA A 47 0.95 -7.94 -13.47
CA ALA A 47 1.79 -9.05 -13.91
C ALA A 47 3.29 -8.70 -13.86
N LEU A 48 3.67 -7.51 -14.38
CA LEU A 48 5.04 -7.02 -14.35
C LEU A 48 5.57 -6.81 -12.93
N ALA A 49 4.72 -6.36 -12.00
CA ALA A 49 5.11 -6.07 -10.63
C ALA A 49 5.12 -7.31 -9.74
N MET A 50 4.31 -8.34 -10.04
CA MET A 50 3.98 -9.39 -9.08
C MET A 50 4.47 -10.78 -9.49
N ILE A 51 4.32 -11.20 -10.76
CA ILE A 51 4.61 -12.59 -11.14
C ILE A 51 6.06 -12.95 -10.77
N GLY A 52 7.02 -12.08 -11.09
CA GLY A 52 8.43 -12.33 -10.81
C GLY A 52 8.73 -12.54 -9.33
N ILE A 53 8.12 -11.75 -8.45
CA ILE A 53 8.37 -11.86 -7.01
C ILE A 53 7.60 -13.04 -6.39
N ILE A 54 6.41 -13.39 -6.91
CA ILE A 54 5.66 -14.58 -6.47
C ILE A 54 6.49 -15.84 -6.80
N CYS A 55 7.03 -15.92 -8.01
CA CYS A 55 7.90 -17.03 -8.38
C CYS A 55 9.19 -17.07 -7.53
N LEU A 56 9.76 -15.93 -7.21
CA LEU A 56 10.99 -15.82 -6.41
C LEU A 56 10.78 -16.00 -4.91
N ALA A 57 9.55 -15.88 -4.39
CA ALA A 57 9.30 -15.83 -2.94
C ALA A 57 9.94 -16.98 -2.16
N PRO A 58 9.85 -18.27 -2.56
CA PRO A 58 10.51 -19.36 -1.84
C PRO A 58 12.04 -19.27 -1.88
N VAL A 59 12.61 -18.84 -3.01
CA VAL A 59 14.06 -18.66 -3.14
C VAL A 59 14.55 -17.52 -2.24
N LEU A 60 13.88 -16.38 -2.27
CA LEU A 60 14.19 -15.25 -1.41
C LEU A 60 14.03 -15.62 0.07
N ALA A 61 12.95 -16.32 0.42
CA ALA A 61 12.73 -16.78 1.78
C ALA A 61 13.87 -17.70 2.24
N SER A 62 14.29 -18.66 1.42
CA SER A 62 15.40 -19.57 1.75
C SER A 62 16.72 -18.84 1.98
N LEU A 63 17.02 -17.81 1.18
CA LEU A 63 18.22 -16.97 1.31
C LEU A 63 18.17 -16.05 2.54
N LEU A 64 16.98 -15.55 2.87
CA LEU A 64 16.80 -14.58 3.96
C LEU A 64 16.60 -15.23 5.31
N ARG A 65 16.03 -16.45 5.39
CA ARG A 65 15.75 -17.16 6.65
C ARG A 65 16.94 -17.23 7.62
N PRO A 66 18.18 -17.54 7.20
CA PRO A 66 19.31 -17.64 8.13
C PRO A 66 19.62 -16.34 8.88
N VAL A 67 19.25 -15.20 8.32
CA VAL A 67 19.48 -13.87 8.92
C VAL A 67 18.21 -13.34 9.57
N VAL A 68 17.10 -13.37 8.84
CA VAL A 68 15.83 -12.75 9.27
C VAL A 68 15.24 -13.48 10.47
N VAL A 69 15.19 -14.81 10.42
CA VAL A 69 14.55 -15.61 11.49
C VAL A 69 15.22 -15.37 12.86
N PRO A 70 16.55 -15.49 13.03
CA PRO A 70 17.17 -15.24 14.32
C PRO A 70 16.96 -13.82 14.85
N VAL A 71 17.04 -12.81 13.96
CA VAL A 71 16.86 -11.39 14.35
C VAL A 71 15.43 -11.14 14.85
N TYR A 72 14.42 -11.61 14.13
CA TYR A 72 13.03 -11.38 14.54
C TYR A 72 12.65 -12.21 15.75
N GLN A 73 13.11 -13.44 15.85
CA GLN A 73 12.92 -14.26 17.05
C GLN A 73 13.58 -13.64 18.29
N PHE A 74 14.76 -13.05 18.16
CA PHE A 74 15.40 -12.30 19.24
C PHE A 74 14.55 -11.10 19.70
N LEU A 75 13.85 -10.43 18.76
CA LEU A 75 12.89 -9.37 19.07
C LEU A 75 11.54 -9.91 19.61
N GLY A 76 11.35 -11.22 19.68
CA GLY A 76 10.09 -11.85 20.08
C GLY A 76 8.97 -11.73 19.04
N ALA A 77 9.31 -11.42 17.78
CA ALA A 77 8.40 -11.19 16.67
C ALA A 77 8.53 -12.29 15.60
N ASP A 78 7.51 -12.39 14.75
CA ASP A 78 7.50 -13.31 13.61
C ASP A 78 8.32 -12.75 12.45
N PRO A 79 9.13 -13.59 11.75
CA PRO A 79 9.93 -13.18 10.60
C PRO A 79 9.12 -12.60 9.42
N ALA A 80 7.83 -12.89 9.32
CA ALA A 80 6.92 -12.33 8.32
C ALA A 80 6.90 -10.80 8.34
N MET A 81 7.16 -10.18 9.51
CA MET A 81 7.20 -8.72 9.65
C MET A 81 8.28 -8.08 8.79
N PHE A 82 9.38 -8.80 8.51
CA PHE A 82 10.43 -8.33 7.63
C PHE A 82 9.89 -7.95 6.24
N ALA A 83 9.15 -8.84 5.61
CA ALA A 83 8.67 -8.66 4.24
C ALA A 83 7.75 -7.45 4.11
N GLY A 84 6.71 -7.35 4.95
CA GLY A 84 5.76 -6.24 4.92
C GLY A 84 6.34 -4.89 5.38
N THR A 85 7.48 -4.92 6.09
CA THR A 85 8.18 -3.69 6.49
C THR A 85 8.92 -3.05 5.32
N ILE A 86 9.47 -3.85 4.40
CA ILE A 86 10.33 -3.35 3.32
C ILE A 86 9.70 -3.43 1.94
N LEU A 87 8.66 -4.25 1.74
CA LEU A 87 7.99 -4.46 0.45
C LEU A 87 6.50 -4.13 0.57
N ALA A 88 5.94 -3.54 -0.49
CA ALA A 88 4.50 -3.40 -0.60
C ALA A 88 3.83 -4.77 -0.70
N ASN A 89 2.61 -4.89 -0.13
CA ASN A 89 1.84 -6.12 -0.16
C ASN A 89 1.73 -6.72 -1.57
N ASP A 90 1.43 -5.88 -2.56
CA ASP A 90 1.26 -6.18 -3.98
C ASP A 90 2.58 -6.23 -4.78
N MET A 91 3.69 -5.80 -4.19
CA MET A 91 5.03 -5.88 -4.79
C MET A 91 5.91 -6.93 -4.09
N GLY A 92 5.31 -8.04 -3.69
CA GLY A 92 6.00 -9.18 -3.10
C GLY A 92 6.02 -9.23 -1.58
N GLY A 93 5.53 -8.21 -0.89
CA GLY A 93 5.47 -8.18 0.57
C GLY A 93 4.61 -9.30 1.13
N ALA A 94 3.40 -9.51 0.60
CA ALA A 94 2.51 -10.57 1.09
C ALA A 94 2.99 -11.99 0.73
N PRO A 95 3.39 -12.30 -0.51
CA PRO A 95 3.97 -13.61 -0.84
C PRO A 95 5.20 -13.95 0.01
N LEU A 96 6.15 -13.02 0.15
CA LEU A 96 7.35 -13.25 0.95
C LEU A 96 7.04 -13.36 2.45
N ALA A 97 6.08 -12.59 2.96
CA ALA A 97 5.62 -12.71 4.34
C ALA A 97 5.03 -14.09 4.61
N ARG A 98 4.20 -14.61 3.69
CA ARG A 98 3.65 -15.98 3.77
C ARG A 98 4.76 -17.02 3.86
N GLU A 99 5.80 -16.90 3.03
CA GLU A 99 6.93 -17.83 3.02
C GLU A 99 7.79 -17.77 4.28
N LEU A 100 7.98 -16.58 4.87
CA LEU A 100 8.79 -16.40 6.07
C LEU A 100 8.03 -16.69 7.37
N ALA A 101 6.71 -16.64 7.35
CA ALA A 101 5.84 -16.73 8.52
C ALA A 101 6.00 -18.06 9.27
N LEU A 102 5.94 -17.98 10.60
CA LEU A 102 5.84 -19.15 11.49
C LEU A 102 4.38 -19.52 11.78
N THR A 103 3.45 -18.55 11.63
CA THR A 103 2.01 -18.76 11.75
C THR A 103 1.28 -18.04 10.61
N GLN A 104 0.10 -18.55 10.23
CA GLN A 104 -0.71 -17.94 9.18
C GLN A 104 -1.10 -16.49 9.53
N GLU A 105 -1.52 -16.27 10.76
CA GLU A 105 -1.95 -14.95 11.25
C GLU A 105 -0.79 -13.93 11.18
N ALA A 106 0.43 -14.36 11.50
CA ALA A 106 1.60 -13.49 11.38
C ALA A 106 1.92 -13.17 9.91
N GLY A 107 1.78 -14.14 9.02
CA GLY A 107 1.91 -13.92 7.57
C GLY A 107 0.89 -12.93 7.04
N GLN A 108 -0.38 -13.07 7.44
CA GLN A 108 -1.46 -12.13 7.10
C GLN A 108 -1.19 -10.74 7.68
N PHE A 109 -0.80 -10.65 8.96
CA PHE A 109 -0.51 -9.38 9.62
C PHE A 109 0.65 -8.65 8.97
N GLY A 110 1.79 -9.33 8.79
CA GLY A 110 2.99 -8.76 8.15
C GLY A 110 2.76 -8.42 6.69
N GLY A 111 2.19 -9.36 5.92
CA GLY A 111 2.02 -9.22 4.48
C GLY A 111 0.91 -8.26 4.06
N LEU A 112 -0.26 -8.31 4.70
CA LEU A 112 -1.45 -7.60 4.24
C LEU A 112 -1.79 -6.34 5.04
N ILE A 113 -1.44 -6.27 6.33
CA ILE A 113 -1.66 -5.07 7.13
C ILE A 113 -0.42 -4.18 7.11
N VAL A 114 0.72 -4.67 7.61
CA VAL A 114 1.97 -3.89 7.64
C VAL A 114 2.44 -3.59 6.21
N GLY A 115 2.45 -4.60 5.33
CA GLY A 115 2.84 -4.51 3.93
C GLY A 115 1.96 -3.62 3.07
N SER A 116 0.77 -3.23 3.54
CA SER A 116 -0.08 -2.24 2.84
C SER A 116 0.20 -0.80 3.26
N MET A 117 1.03 -0.56 4.27
CA MET A 117 1.33 0.79 4.79
C MET A 117 2.82 1.13 4.72
N LEU A 118 3.68 0.41 5.46
CA LEU A 118 5.10 0.75 5.55
C LEU A 118 5.86 0.39 4.27
N GLY A 119 5.65 -0.83 3.75
CA GLY A 119 6.29 -1.30 2.52
C GLY A 119 6.10 -0.35 1.33
N PRO A 120 4.85 0.01 0.95
CA PRO A 120 4.61 0.91 -0.17
C PRO A 120 5.23 2.29 0.02
N THR A 121 5.36 2.74 1.26
CA THR A 121 6.03 4.02 1.55
C THR A 121 7.48 3.99 1.12
N ILE A 122 8.17 2.88 1.37
CA ILE A 122 9.61 2.70 1.07
C ILE A 122 9.84 2.44 -0.41
N VAL A 123 9.11 1.49 -1.01
CA VAL A 123 9.40 1.03 -2.39
C VAL A 123 8.68 1.81 -3.47
N PHE A 124 7.60 2.53 -3.14
CA PHE A 124 6.77 3.22 -4.12
C PHE A 124 6.57 4.71 -3.79
N THR A 125 5.93 5.05 -2.67
CA THR A 125 5.48 6.42 -2.38
C THR A 125 6.65 7.42 -2.38
N ILE A 126 7.76 7.11 -1.69
CA ILE A 126 8.93 7.99 -1.68
C ILE A 126 9.64 8.02 -3.04
N PRO A 127 10.02 6.88 -3.67
CA PRO A 127 10.68 6.90 -4.96
C PRO A 127 9.86 7.57 -6.07
N VAL A 128 8.57 7.27 -6.17
CA VAL A 128 7.67 7.84 -7.18
C VAL A 128 7.40 9.32 -6.92
N GLY A 129 7.10 9.67 -5.67
CA GLY A 129 6.90 11.07 -5.28
C GLY A 129 8.08 11.95 -5.70
N LEU A 130 9.32 11.50 -5.43
CA LEU A 130 10.53 12.22 -5.81
C LEU A 130 10.77 12.33 -7.31
N GLY A 131 10.22 11.39 -8.09
CA GLY A 131 10.25 11.46 -9.55
C GLY A 131 9.28 12.48 -10.14
N ILE A 132 8.22 12.84 -9.39
CA ILE A 132 7.12 13.69 -9.86
C ILE A 132 7.22 15.11 -9.30
N ILE A 133 7.49 15.25 -7.99
CA ILE A 133 7.46 16.55 -7.31
C ILE A 133 8.65 17.45 -7.69
N LYS A 134 8.46 18.76 -7.58
CA LYS A 134 9.53 19.73 -7.74
C LYS A 134 10.56 19.63 -6.60
N ALA A 135 11.79 20.09 -6.86
CA ALA A 135 12.87 20.07 -5.87
C ALA A 135 12.53 20.87 -4.58
N GLU A 136 11.80 21.96 -4.72
CA GLU A 136 11.32 22.82 -3.62
C GLU A 136 10.33 22.11 -2.69
N ASP A 137 9.62 21.07 -3.17
CA ASP A 137 8.62 20.32 -2.41
C ASP A 137 9.20 19.12 -1.63
N ARG A 138 10.46 18.76 -1.91
CA ARG A 138 11.13 17.61 -1.23
C ARG A 138 11.18 17.72 0.29
N PRO A 139 11.41 18.90 0.91
CA PRO A 139 11.32 19.03 2.38
C PRO A 139 9.93 18.73 2.93
N HIS A 140 8.86 19.10 2.20
CA HIS A 140 7.49 18.82 2.58
C HIS A 140 7.17 17.31 2.48
N LEU A 141 7.70 16.64 1.43
CA LEU A 141 7.64 15.18 1.32
C LEU A 141 8.30 14.52 2.53
N ALA A 142 9.54 14.90 2.88
CA ALA A 142 10.26 14.32 4.00
C ALA A 142 9.51 14.52 5.34
N THR A 143 8.99 15.73 5.58
CA THR A 143 8.22 16.04 6.79
C THR A 143 6.91 15.25 6.84
N GLY A 144 6.19 15.15 5.72
CA GLY A 144 4.96 14.36 5.64
C GLY A 144 5.21 12.86 5.86
N VAL A 145 6.25 12.30 5.22
CA VAL A 145 6.64 10.90 5.46
C VAL A 145 7.00 10.67 6.91
N LEU A 146 7.77 11.57 7.54
CA LEU A 146 8.09 11.49 8.97
C LEU A 146 6.82 11.42 9.83
N ALA A 147 5.85 12.33 9.59
CA ALA A 147 4.58 12.35 10.31
C ALA A 147 3.76 11.06 10.09
N GLY A 148 3.79 10.52 8.88
CA GLY A 148 3.06 9.31 8.54
C GLY A 148 3.67 8.04 9.12
N VAL A 149 4.99 7.86 8.99
CA VAL A 149 5.68 6.63 9.39
C VAL A 149 5.54 6.36 10.89
N VAL A 150 5.59 7.39 11.73
CA VAL A 150 5.44 7.22 13.19
C VAL A 150 4.04 6.75 13.61
N THR A 151 3.05 6.85 12.74
CA THR A 151 1.67 6.41 13.00
C THR A 151 1.33 5.05 12.39
N VAL A 152 2.20 4.49 11.54
CA VAL A 152 2.01 3.15 10.96
C VAL A 152 1.77 2.08 12.05
N PRO A 153 2.50 2.05 13.18
CA PRO A 153 2.23 1.10 14.25
C PRO A 153 0.80 1.20 14.81
N ILE A 154 0.20 2.40 14.85
CA ILE A 154 -1.17 2.60 15.32
C ILE A 154 -2.15 1.97 14.34
N GLY A 155 -2.00 2.26 13.04
CA GLY A 155 -2.81 1.65 11.99
C GLY A 155 -2.68 0.13 11.97
N SER A 156 -1.44 -0.39 12.08
CA SER A 156 -1.18 -1.82 12.15
C SER A 156 -1.81 -2.48 13.36
N PHE A 157 -1.73 -1.84 14.53
CA PHE A 157 -2.37 -2.31 15.75
C PHE A 157 -3.89 -2.47 15.59
N VAL A 158 -4.55 -1.42 15.10
CA VAL A 158 -6.01 -1.44 14.92
C VAL A 158 -6.42 -2.42 13.83
N GLY A 159 -5.66 -2.50 12.73
CA GLY A 159 -5.89 -3.50 11.68
C GLY A 159 -5.75 -4.94 12.21
N GLY A 160 -4.74 -5.22 13.02
CA GLY A 160 -4.55 -6.53 13.66
C GLY A 160 -5.70 -6.91 14.60
N LEU A 161 -6.21 -5.96 15.39
CA LEU A 161 -7.38 -6.18 16.24
C LEU A 161 -8.66 -6.38 15.40
N ALA A 162 -8.83 -5.64 14.32
CA ALA A 162 -9.96 -5.78 13.41
C ALA A 162 -9.96 -7.15 12.70
N ALA A 163 -8.78 -7.76 12.51
CA ALA A 163 -8.64 -9.14 12.02
C ALA A 163 -9.00 -10.20 13.08
N GLY A 164 -9.22 -9.80 14.33
CA GLY A 164 -9.45 -10.73 15.43
C GLY A 164 -8.19 -11.42 15.93
N PHE A 165 -7.01 -10.94 15.58
CA PHE A 165 -5.76 -11.55 16.01
C PHE A 165 -5.52 -11.38 17.51
N PRO A 166 -4.88 -12.36 18.18
CA PRO A 166 -4.56 -12.28 19.59
C PRO A 166 -3.72 -11.02 19.91
N LEU A 167 -4.14 -10.26 20.93
CA LEU A 167 -3.47 -9.02 21.33
C LEU A 167 -1.95 -9.21 21.57
N SER A 168 -1.58 -10.33 22.18
CA SER A 168 -0.17 -10.67 22.44
C SER A 168 0.64 -10.86 21.14
N MET A 169 0.03 -11.47 20.12
CA MET A 169 0.64 -11.64 18.80
C MET A 169 0.83 -10.27 18.13
N VAL A 170 -0.21 -9.45 18.10
CA VAL A 170 -0.14 -8.10 17.50
C VAL A 170 0.93 -7.26 18.18
N LEU A 171 0.94 -7.20 19.52
CA LEU A 171 1.92 -6.38 20.27
C LEU A 171 3.36 -6.83 20.04
N ARG A 172 3.64 -8.15 20.04
CA ARG A 172 4.99 -8.66 19.78
C ARG A 172 5.46 -8.31 18.36
N ASN A 173 4.59 -8.50 17.37
CA ASN A 173 4.91 -8.21 15.98
C ASN A 173 5.00 -6.72 15.67
N LEU A 174 4.46 -5.84 16.50
CA LEU A 174 4.65 -4.39 16.39
C LEU A 174 6.04 -3.92 16.85
N ILE A 175 6.77 -4.68 17.66
CA ILE A 175 8.11 -4.28 18.16
C ILE A 175 9.04 -3.93 16.99
N PRO A 176 9.31 -4.81 16.01
CA PRO A 176 10.16 -4.46 14.87
C PRO A 176 9.60 -3.32 14.03
N ILE A 177 8.27 -3.22 13.89
CA ILE A 177 7.63 -2.14 13.14
C ILE A 177 7.90 -0.78 13.77
N VAL A 178 7.74 -0.68 15.09
CA VAL A 178 8.06 0.54 15.86
C VAL A 178 9.55 0.88 15.73
N LEU A 179 10.44 -0.10 15.89
CA LEU A 179 11.88 0.13 15.76
C LEU A 179 12.25 0.67 14.38
N ILE A 180 11.71 0.08 13.31
CA ILE A 180 12.00 0.52 11.94
C ILE A 180 11.35 1.88 11.66
N ALA A 181 10.13 2.12 12.13
CA ALA A 181 9.48 3.43 12.02
C ALA A 181 10.31 4.52 12.72
N VAL A 182 10.83 4.25 13.91
CA VAL A 182 11.72 5.19 14.61
C VAL A 182 13.04 5.39 13.85
N LEU A 183 13.66 4.33 13.34
CA LEU A 183 14.90 4.46 12.55
C LEU A 183 14.70 5.27 11.28
N ILE A 184 13.59 5.06 10.56
CA ILE A 184 13.23 5.85 9.38
C ILE A 184 12.98 7.30 9.78
N ALA A 185 12.25 7.54 10.87
CA ALA A 185 11.96 8.88 11.37
C ALA A 185 13.26 9.63 11.74
N LEU A 186 14.16 8.98 12.47
CA LEU A 186 15.47 9.56 12.81
C LEU A 186 16.31 9.82 11.56
N GLY A 187 16.34 8.87 10.62
CA GLY A 187 17.04 9.04 9.35
C GLY A 187 16.50 10.22 8.53
N LEU A 188 15.19 10.37 8.44
CA LEU A 188 14.55 11.51 7.76
C LEU A 188 14.77 12.83 8.49
N PHE A 189 14.87 12.79 9.82
CA PHE A 189 15.14 13.98 10.63
C PHE A 189 16.60 14.46 10.51
N PHE A 190 17.57 13.56 10.61
CA PHE A 190 18.99 13.91 10.62
C PHE A 190 19.64 13.93 9.22
N ALA A 191 19.16 13.11 8.29
CA ALA A 191 19.75 12.93 6.95
C ALA A 191 18.70 12.75 5.86
N PRO A 192 17.74 13.68 5.67
CA PRO A 192 16.59 13.51 4.77
C PRO A 192 17.02 13.17 3.33
N ASN A 193 17.99 13.88 2.78
CA ASN A 193 18.47 13.63 1.40
C ASN A 193 19.12 12.26 1.23
N GLY A 194 19.87 11.79 2.24
CA GLY A 194 20.48 10.47 2.26
C GLY A 194 19.45 9.35 2.29
N MET A 195 18.45 9.47 3.19
CA MET A 195 17.35 8.52 3.31
C MET A 195 16.53 8.43 2.01
N VAL A 196 16.17 9.56 1.47
CA VAL A 196 15.43 9.68 0.21
C VAL A 196 16.18 8.98 -0.93
N LYS A 197 17.49 9.28 -1.10
CA LYS A 197 18.34 8.63 -2.11
C LYS A 197 18.46 7.12 -1.85
N GLY A 198 18.59 6.72 -0.59
CA GLY A 198 18.62 5.31 -0.19
C GLY A 198 17.36 4.56 -0.61
N PHE A 199 16.19 5.12 -0.37
CA PHE A 199 14.91 4.51 -0.80
C PHE A 199 14.77 4.45 -2.32
N GLN A 200 15.25 5.46 -3.06
CA GLN A 200 15.25 5.42 -4.54
C GLN A 200 16.12 4.27 -5.06
N VAL A 201 17.31 4.10 -4.49
CA VAL A 201 18.22 3.01 -4.88
C VAL A 201 17.60 1.66 -4.52
N PHE A 202 17.04 1.54 -3.31
CA PHE A 202 16.37 0.32 -2.85
C PHE A 202 15.19 -0.05 -3.76
N GLY A 203 14.30 0.90 -4.07
CA GLY A 203 13.18 0.65 -4.99
C GLY A 203 13.64 0.17 -6.37
N LYS A 204 14.72 0.74 -6.93
CA LYS A 204 15.32 0.26 -8.19
C LYS A 204 15.83 -1.18 -8.09
N ILE A 205 16.49 -1.52 -6.97
CA ILE A 205 16.98 -2.90 -6.75
C ILE A 205 15.80 -3.87 -6.72
N ILE A 206 14.71 -3.53 -6.04
CA ILE A 206 13.50 -4.38 -6.00
C ILE A 206 12.92 -4.59 -7.40
N VAL A 207 12.79 -3.54 -8.21
CA VAL A 207 12.32 -3.65 -9.60
C VAL A 207 13.23 -4.57 -10.43
N ILE A 208 14.56 -4.47 -10.26
CA ILE A 208 15.53 -5.35 -10.94
C ILE A 208 15.32 -6.80 -10.52
N ILE A 209 15.19 -7.08 -9.22
CA ILE A 209 14.98 -8.44 -8.70
C ILE A 209 13.68 -9.03 -9.27
N ILE A 210 12.58 -8.28 -9.23
CA ILE A 210 11.27 -8.69 -9.76
C ILE A 210 11.39 -9.00 -11.25
N THR A 211 12.07 -8.15 -12.02
CA THR A 211 12.24 -8.33 -13.48
C THR A 211 13.08 -9.57 -13.79
N ILE A 212 14.16 -9.80 -13.04
CA ILE A 212 14.98 -11.00 -13.20
C ILE A 212 14.16 -12.26 -12.88
N GLY A 213 13.36 -12.23 -11.80
CA GLY A 213 12.49 -13.33 -11.41
C GLY A 213 11.46 -13.65 -12.48
N LEU A 214 10.80 -12.62 -13.03
CA LEU A 214 9.84 -12.79 -14.12
C LEU A 214 10.49 -13.37 -15.37
N ALA A 215 11.63 -12.84 -15.79
CA ALA A 215 12.35 -13.35 -16.96
C ALA A 215 12.79 -14.80 -16.77
N ALA A 216 13.32 -15.16 -15.59
CA ALA A 216 13.73 -16.52 -15.27
C ALA A 216 12.54 -17.49 -15.27
N ALA A 217 11.38 -17.08 -14.69
CA ALA A 217 10.15 -17.88 -14.68
C ALA A 217 9.61 -18.11 -16.11
N ILE A 218 9.62 -17.07 -16.97
CA ILE A 218 9.23 -17.20 -18.39
C ILE A 218 10.15 -18.16 -19.14
N ILE A 219 11.47 -18.05 -18.94
CA ILE A 219 12.44 -18.95 -19.60
C ILE A 219 12.20 -20.40 -19.16
N GLN A 220 12.00 -20.62 -17.87
CA GLN A 220 11.73 -21.95 -17.32
C GLN A 220 10.41 -22.54 -17.83
N GLU A 221 9.39 -21.72 -18.06
CA GLU A 221 8.09 -22.16 -18.60
C GLU A 221 8.19 -22.54 -20.09
N LEU A 222 8.90 -21.73 -20.88
CA LEU A 222 8.96 -21.89 -22.34
C LEU A 222 10.08 -22.82 -22.81
N THR A 223 11.04 -23.17 -21.94
CA THR A 223 12.21 -23.96 -22.28
C THR A 223 12.55 -24.96 -21.16
N PRO A 224 13.34 -26.02 -21.41
CA PRO A 224 13.81 -26.90 -20.36
C PRO A 224 14.92 -26.29 -19.48
N LEU A 225 15.25 -24.99 -19.65
CA LEU A 225 16.31 -24.33 -18.92
C LEU A 225 15.82 -23.81 -17.57
N THR A 226 16.44 -24.24 -16.49
CA THR A 226 16.21 -23.73 -15.14
C THR A 226 17.33 -22.78 -14.77
N LEU A 227 17.08 -21.46 -14.85
CA LEU A 227 18.07 -20.43 -14.50
C LEU A 227 18.20 -20.23 -12.99
N ILE A 228 17.09 -20.29 -12.28
CA ILE A 228 17.03 -20.13 -10.83
C ILE A 228 16.30 -21.36 -10.27
N PRO A 229 17.00 -22.30 -9.61
CA PRO A 229 16.36 -23.45 -8.98
C PRO A 229 15.44 -23.02 -7.82
N GLY A 230 14.29 -23.69 -7.70
CA GLY A 230 13.34 -23.46 -6.58
C GLY A 230 12.36 -22.33 -6.81
N LEU A 231 12.23 -21.79 -8.03
CA LEU A 231 11.13 -20.89 -8.39
C LEU A 231 9.79 -21.62 -8.28
N ASN A 232 8.75 -20.92 -7.82
CA ASN A 232 7.38 -21.35 -8.02
C ASN A 232 7.03 -21.37 -9.53
N PRO A 233 6.09 -22.22 -9.96
CA PRO A 233 5.57 -22.19 -11.32
C PRO A 233 5.02 -20.80 -11.68
N ILE A 234 5.20 -20.36 -12.92
CA ILE A 234 4.69 -19.06 -13.40
C ILE A 234 3.16 -19.01 -13.35
N SER A 235 2.50 -20.16 -13.48
CA SER A 235 1.05 -20.33 -13.35
C SER A 235 0.52 -19.74 -12.03
N ASP A 236 1.23 -19.95 -10.92
CA ASP A 236 0.80 -19.46 -9.60
C ASP A 236 0.75 -17.92 -9.58
N GLY A 237 1.73 -17.27 -10.20
CA GLY A 237 1.75 -15.83 -10.34
C GLY A 237 0.66 -15.31 -11.29
N VAL A 238 0.42 -16.01 -12.39
CA VAL A 238 -0.64 -15.66 -13.36
C VAL A 238 -2.02 -15.82 -12.76
N GLU A 239 -2.27 -16.89 -12.00
CA GLU A 239 -3.53 -17.14 -11.31
C GLU A 239 -3.83 -16.02 -10.31
N ILE A 240 -2.89 -15.68 -9.42
CA ILE A 240 -3.06 -14.60 -8.44
C ILE A 240 -3.33 -13.26 -9.14
N VAL A 241 -2.59 -12.92 -10.19
CA VAL A 241 -2.79 -11.68 -10.93
C VAL A 241 -4.14 -11.66 -11.65
N GLY A 242 -4.56 -12.80 -12.19
CA GLY A 242 -5.88 -12.99 -12.80
C GLY A 242 -7.01 -12.75 -11.79
N ASP A 243 -6.93 -13.37 -10.62
CA ASP A 243 -7.91 -13.21 -9.54
C ASP A 243 -8.00 -11.73 -9.08
N ILE A 244 -6.86 -11.06 -8.95
CA ILE A 244 -6.83 -9.64 -8.61
C ILE A 244 -7.52 -8.80 -9.67
N ALA A 245 -7.25 -9.02 -10.95
CA ALA A 245 -7.87 -8.26 -12.05
C ALA A 245 -9.39 -8.47 -12.10
N ILE A 246 -9.87 -9.69 -11.85
CA ILE A 246 -11.30 -9.99 -11.74
C ILE A 246 -11.94 -9.16 -10.62
N VAL A 247 -11.29 -9.07 -9.47
CA VAL A 247 -11.76 -8.27 -8.33
C VAL A 247 -11.72 -6.77 -8.65
N LEU A 248 -10.66 -6.29 -9.30
CA LEU A 248 -10.51 -4.88 -9.68
C LEU A 248 -11.58 -4.41 -10.66
N ALA A 249 -12.08 -5.30 -11.52
CA ALA A 249 -13.21 -5.01 -12.40
C ALA A 249 -14.49 -4.58 -11.63
N GLY A 250 -14.63 -4.99 -10.37
CA GLY A 250 -15.69 -4.55 -9.48
C GLY A 250 -15.26 -3.46 -8.50
N ALA A 251 -14.04 -3.54 -7.99
CA ALA A 251 -13.51 -2.58 -7.03
C ALA A 251 -13.39 -1.17 -7.63
N PHE A 252 -12.90 -1.00 -8.85
CA PHE A 252 -12.73 0.31 -9.46
C PHE A 252 -14.06 1.04 -9.74
N PRO A 253 -15.12 0.42 -10.28
CA PRO A 253 -16.45 1.05 -10.35
C PRO A 253 -17.00 1.41 -8.97
N LEU A 254 -16.86 0.54 -7.96
CA LEU A 254 -17.29 0.81 -6.58
C LEU A 254 -16.57 2.05 -6.02
N VAL A 255 -15.25 2.10 -6.14
CA VAL A 255 -14.41 3.21 -5.65
C VAL A 255 -14.72 4.50 -6.39
N TYR A 256 -14.96 4.45 -7.70
CA TYR A 256 -15.40 5.61 -8.47
C TYR A 256 -16.69 6.22 -7.90
N VAL A 257 -17.67 5.40 -7.53
CA VAL A 257 -18.91 5.89 -6.91
C VAL A 257 -18.65 6.42 -5.49
N ILE A 258 -17.89 5.69 -4.67
CA ILE A 258 -17.52 6.13 -3.32
C ILE A 258 -16.84 7.51 -3.39
N THR A 259 -15.82 7.67 -4.21
CA THR A 259 -15.08 8.93 -4.34
C THR A 259 -15.96 10.06 -4.86
N LYS A 260 -16.87 9.80 -5.80
CA LYS A 260 -17.82 10.78 -6.33
C LYS A 260 -18.83 11.23 -5.28
N VAL A 261 -19.37 10.31 -4.49
CA VAL A 261 -20.34 10.58 -3.41
C VAL A 261 -19.67 11.33 -2.25
N PHE A 262 -18.51 10.86 -1.81
CA PHE A 262 -17.81 11.43 -0.66
C PHE A 262 -16.93 12.64 -1.00
N ARG A 263 -16.80 13.01 -2.28
CA ARG A 263 -15.99 14.17 -2.69
C ARG A 263 -16.34 15.45 -1.93
N ARG A 264 -17.63 15.81 -1.87
CA ARG A 264 -18.08 17.04 -1.19
C ARG A 264 -17.80 17.04 0.33
N PRO A 265 -18.11 15.98 1.10
CA PRO A 265 -17.73 15.89 2.50
C PRO A 265 -16.22 15.97 2.73
N LEU A 266 -15.42 15.28 1.91
CA LEU A 266 -13.96 15.28 2.04
C LEU A 266 -13.35 16.66 1.69
N MET A 267 -13.88 17.35 0.68
CA MET A 267 -13.47 18.73 0.37
C MET A 267 -13.78 19.69 1.55
N LYS A 268 -14.95 19.56 2.20
CA LYS A 268 -15.27 20.34 3.39
C LYS A 268 -14.33 20.04 4.55
N LEU A 269 -13.98 18.76 4.74
CA LEU A 269 -13.00 18.35 5.75
C LEU A 269 -11.63 18.98 5.48
N GLY A 270 -11.19 19.05 4.22
CA GLY A 270 -9.96 19.74 3.82
C GLY A 270 -9.93 21.19 4.29
N GLY A 271 -11.00 21.95 4.09
CA GLY A 271 -11.12 23.31 4.59
C GLY A 271 -11.06 23.42 6.12
N LEU A 272 -11.68 22.49 6.85
CA LEU A 272 -11.60 22.41 8.32
C LEU A 272 -10.16 22.12 8.80
N LEU A 273 -9.40 21.34 8.04
CA LEU A 273 -7.99 21.06 8.30
C LEU A 273 -7.07 22.26 7.96
N GLY A 274 -7.61 23.33 7.37
CA GLY A 274 -6.86 24.51 6.98
C GLY A 274 -5.97 24.26 5.75
N MET A 275 -6.45 23.49 4.80
CA MET A 275 -5.81 23.20 3.51
C MET A 275 -6.59 23.86 2.38
N ASN A 276 -5.90 24.20 1.28
CA ASN A 276 -6.57 24.68 0.08
C ASN A 276 -7.34 23.54 -0.65
N ASP A 277 -8.20 23.93 -1.60
CA ASP A 277 -9.06 22.97 -2.33
C ASP A 277 -8.25 21.94 -3.13
N VAL A 278 -7.07 22.32 -3.64
CA VAL A 278 -6.19 21.40 -4.37
C VAL A 278 -5.66 20.30 -3.44
N ALA A 279 -5.24 20.67 -2.23
CA ALA A 279 -4.79 19.72 -1.23
C ALA A 279 -5.94 18.79 -0.75
N ALA A 280 -7.14 19.33 -0.58
CA ALA A 280 -8.32 18.52 -0.27
C ALA A 280 -8.64 17.51 -1.39
N ALA A 281 -8.53 17.92 -2.64
CA ALA A 281 -8.69 17.02 -3.80
C ALA A 281 -7.59 15.94 -3.85
N GLY A 282 -6.36 16.30 -3.50
CA GLY A 282 -5.23 15.39 -3.39
C GLY A 282 -5.47 14.26 -2.38
N MET A 283 -6.02 14.58 -1.20
CA MET A 283 -6.38 13.57 -0.20
C MET A 283 -7.41 12.56 -0.73
N VAL A 284 -8.41 13.04 -1.47
CA VAL A 284 -9.42 12.15 -2.08
C VAL A 284 -8.77 11.25 -3.13
N ALA A 285 -7.92 11.80 -3.99
CA ALA A 285 -7.23 11.04 -5.02
C ALA A 285 -6.31 9.95 -4.42
N THR A 286 -5.64 10.27 -3.31
CA THR A 286 -4.73 9.36 -2.60
C THR A 286 -5.40 8.06 -2.16
N LEU A 287 -6.69 8.07 -1.83
CA LEU A 287 -7.41 6.85 -1.44
C LEU A 287 -7.41 5.79 -2.55
N ALA A 288 -7.40 6.21 -3.80
CA ALA A 288 -7.29 5.31 -4.96
C ALA A 288 -5.82 5.16 -5.39
N ASN A 289 -5.11 6.30 -5.61
CA ASN A 289 -3.72 6.32 -6.05
C ASN A 289 -3.06 7.65 -5.65
N ASN A 290 -1.81 7.61 -5.19
CA ASN A 290 -1.09 8.80 -4.75
C ASN A 290 -0.38 9.58 -5.89
N ILE A 291 -0.28 9.02 -7.09
CA ILE A 291 0.35 9.70 -8.24
C ILE A 291 -0.35 11.03 -8.57
N PRO A 292 -1.69 11.10 -8.72
CA PRO A 292 -2.38 12.36 -8.98
C PRO A 292 -2.16 13.38 -7.86
N MET A 293 -2.07 12.95 -6.61
CA MET A 293 -1.77 13.83 -5.47
C MET A 293 -0.38 14.46 -5.63
N PHE A 294 0.64 13.68 -5.99
CA PHE A 294 1.99 14.21 -6.24
C PHE A 294 2.04 15.18 -7.43
N GLN A 295 1.28 14.90 -8.50
CA GLN A 295 1.18 15.79 -9.66
C GLN A 295 0.58 17.16 -9.32
N MET A 296 -0.37 17.20 -8.38
CA MET A 296 -1.00 18.44 -7.90
C MET A 296 -0.21 19.12 -6.78
N MET A 297 0.87 18.53 -6.27
CA MET A 297 1.54 18.97 -5.04
C MET A 297 2.07 20.42 -5.15
N SER A 298 2.54 20.86 -6.33
CA SER A 298 3.02 22.23 -6.52
C SER A 298 1.98 23.31 -6.24
N ASP A 299 0.69 22.99 -6.46
CA ASP A 299 -0.42 23.93 -6.33
C ASP A 299 -1.10 23.87 -4.94
N MET A 300 -0.61 22.97 -4.08
CA MET A 300 -1.07 22.88 -2.69
C MET A 300 -0.36 23.91 -1.82
N ASP A 301 -1.07 24.41 -0.81
CA ASP A 301 -0.46 25.16 0.28
C ASP A 301 0.52 24.28 1.08
N ARG A 302 1.47 24.90 1.77
CA ARG A 302 2.52 24.21 2.53
C ARG A 302 1.96 23.16 3.50
N ARG A 303 0.92 23.51 4.24
CA ARG A 303 0.25 22.63 5.19
C ARG A 303 -0.41 21.46 4.47
N GLY A 304 -1.09 21.73 3.38
CA GLY A 304 -1.74 20.73 2.54
C GLY A 304 -0.75 19.71 1.96
N LYS A 305 0.44 20.15 1.51
CA LYS A 305 1.52 19.26 1.05
C LYS A 305 1.91 18.24 2.12
N ILE A 306 2.19 18.71 3.34
CA ILE A 306 2.64 17.86 4.44
C ILE A 306 1.54 16.91 4.90
N ILE A 307 0.29 17.39 5.03
CA ILE A 307 -0.86 16.56 5.43
C ILE A 307 -1.15 15.48 4.39
N ASN A 308 -1.14 15.83 3.08
CA ASN A 308 -1.36 14.84 2.02
C ASN A 308 -0.31 13.73 2.02
N VAL A 309 0.96 14.08 2.13
CA VAL A 309 2.03 13.09 2.18
C VAL A 309 1.93 12.22 3.44
N ALA A 310 1.65 12.81 4.60
CA ALA A 310 1.46 12.07 5.84
C ALA A 310 0.29 11.06 5.73
N PHE A 311 -0.84 11.52 5.21
CA PHE A 311 -2.00 10.67 4.95
C PHE A 311 -1.68 9.54 3.97
N ALA A 312 -0.92 9.84 2.91
CA ALA A 312 -0.53 8.88 1.88
C ALA A 312 0.30 7.71 2.43
N VAL A 313 1.11 7.90 3.48
CA VAL A 313 1.94 6.84 4.07
C VAL A 313 1.10 5.60 4.42
N SER A 314 -0.06 5.78 5.03
CA SER A 314 -0.92 4.66 5.42
C SER A 314 -2.15 4.51 4.51
N ALA A 315 -2.79 5.60 4.09
CA ALA A 315 -4.10 5.55 3.43
C ALA A 315 -4.04 5.41 1.90
N SER A 316 -2.87 5.60 1.25
CA SER A 316 -2.79 5.44 -0.22
C SER A 316 -3.23 4.05 -0.65
N PHE A 317 -3.92 3.97 -1.79
CA PHE A 317 -4.37 2.72 -2.41
C PHE A 317 -5.39 1.93 -1.60
N VAL A 318 -5.92 2.48 -0.48
CA VAL A 318 -6.87 1.75 0.38
C VAL A 318 -8.12 1.33 -0.36
N PHE A 319 -8.55 2.12 -1.33
CA PHE A 319 -9.63 1.84 -2.26
C PHE A 319 -9.13 1.68 -3.72
N GLY A 320 -7.87 1.33 -3.94
CA GLY A 320 -7.24 1.08 -5.22
C GLY A 320 -6.60 -0.30 -5.27
N ASP A 321 -5.33 -0.32 -5.70
CA ASP A 321 -4.57 -1.56 -5.95
C ASP A 321 -4.49 -2.45 -4.71
N HIS A 322 -4.33 -1.88 -3.50
CA HIS A 322 -4.27 -2.67 -2.27
C HIS A 322 -5.61 -3.34 -1.93
N LEU A 323 -6.76 -2.72 -2.26
CA LEU A 323 -8.06 -3.34 -2.10
C LEU A 323 -8.19 -4.57 -3.01
N GLY A 324 -7.89 -4.37 -4.30
CA GLY A 324 -7.94 -5.43 -5.29
C GLY A 324 -6.98 -6.56 -4.97
N PHE A 325 -5.73 -6.21 -4.65
CA PHE A 325 -4.73 -7.20 -4.23
C PHE A 325 -5.18 -8.01 -3.02
N THR A 326 -5.62 -7.35 -1.95
CA THR A 326 -6.03 -8.03 -0.72
C THR A 326 -7.24 -8.93 -0.98
N ALA A 327 -8.20 -8.49 -1.80
CA ALA A 327 -9.38 -9.30 -2.14
C ALA A 327 -9.04 -10.56 -2.95
N GLY A 328 -8.10 -10.47 -3.90
CA GLY A 328 -7.66 -11.62 -4.71
C GLY A 328 -6.69 -12.52 -3.96
N PHE A 329 -5.84 -11.97 -3.07
CA PHE A 329 -4.85 -12.74 -2.34
C PHE A 329 -5.41 -13.43 -1.08
N ASP A 330 -6.20 -12.68 -0.28
CA ASP A 330 -6.90 -13.15 0.93
C ASP A 330 -8.05 -12.20 1.30
N SER A 331 -9.24 -12.49 0.84
CA SER A 331 -10.44 -11.68 1.03
C SER A 331 -10.85 -11.51 2.51
N THR A 332 -10.40 -12.40 3.40
CA THR A 332 -10.69 -12.30 4.84
C THR A 332 -10.02 -11.10 5.49
N MET A 333 -8.98 -10.57 4.86
CA MET A 333 -8.19 -9.43 5.34
C MET A 333 -8.64 -8.07 4.78
N LEU A 334 -9.72 -8.01 3.97
CA LEU A 334 -10.23 -6.77 3.37
C LEU A 334 -10.57 -5.71 4.42
N PHE A 335 -11.48 -6.03 5.33
CA PHE A 335 -11.92 -5.09 6.38
C PHE A 335 -10.76 -4.70 7.33
N PRO A 336 -9.96 -5.66 7.84
CA PRO A 336 -8.79 -5.33 8.64
C PRO A 336 -7.79 -4.38 7.96
N MET A 337 -7.49 -4.61 6.69
CA MET A 337 -6.59 -3.78 5.90
C MET A 337 -7.17 -2.36 5.73
N ILE A 338 -8.45 -2.23 5.33
CA ILE A 338 -9.11 -0.94 5.16
C ILE A 338 -9.08 -0.15 6.47
N VAL A 339 -9.49 -0.75 7.57
CA VAL A 339 -9.54 -0.10 8.89
C VAL A 339 -8.15 0.32 9.34
N GLY A 340 -7.16 -0.58 9.24
CA GLY A 340 -5.78 -0.29 9.61
C GLY A 340 -5.21 0.91 8.83
N LYS A 341 -5.40 0.92 7.52
CA LYS A 341 -4.94 2.01 6.65
C LYS A 341 -5.61 3.35 6.93
N LEU A 342 -6.92 3.35 7.11
CA LEU A 342 -7.66 4.58 7.39
C LEU A 342 -7.32 5.14 8.78
N VAL A 343 -7.21 4.31 9.80
CA VAL A 343 -6.79 4.74 11.14
C VAL A 343 -5.34 5.26 11.11
N GLY A 344 -4.43 4.56 10.44
CA GLY A 344 -3.06 5.03 10.23
C GLY A 344 -3.02 6.39 9.53
N GLY A 345 -3.81 6.56 8.46
CA GLY A 345 -3.92 7.82 7.73
C GLY A 345 -4.49 8.97 8.56
N ILE A 346 -5.58 8.72 9.30
CA ILE A 346 -6.20 9.74 10.19
C ILE A 346 -5.23 10.17 11.29
N THR A 347 -4.54 9.23 11.92
CA THR A 347 -3.54 9.54 12.95
C THR A 347 -2.32 10.25 12.36
N ALA A 348 -1.93 9.95 11.12
CA ALA A 348 -0.90 10.67 10.39
C ALA A 348 -1.30 12.13 10.10
N VAL A 349 -2.55 12.39 9.73
CA VAL A 349 -3.08 13.75 9.59
C VAL A 349 -2.96 14.49 10.92
N ALA A 350 -3.35 13.87 12.04
CA ALA A 350 -3.23 14.49 13.35
C ALA A 350 -1.76 14.82 13.70
N ALA A 351 -0.83 13.91 13.43
CA ALA A 351 0.60 14.14 13.62
C ALA A 351 1.13 15.29 12.75
N ALA A 352 0.76 15.33 11.45
CA ALA A 352 1.12 16.39 10.53
C ALA A 352 0.56 17.76 10.97
N MET A 353 -0.67 17.79 11.49
CA MET A 353 -1.27 19.00 12.04
C MET A 353 -0.51 19.56 13.24
N LEU A 354 0.01 18.68 14.10
CA LEU A 354 0.84 19.11 15.23
C LEU A 354 2.17 19.71 14.76
N LEU A 355 2.81 19.10 13.76
CA LEU A 355 4.06 19.61 13.19
C LEU A 355 3.89 20.94 12.47
N THR A 356 2.73 21.16 11.82
CA THR A 356 2.42 22.39 11.05
C THR A 356 1.64 23.43 11.85
N ARG A 357 1.55 23.30 13.18
CA ARG A 357 0.73 24.19 14.03
C ARG A 357 1.22 25.66 14.02
N LYS A 358 2.51 25.89 13.84
CA LYS A 358 3.09 27.25 13.77
C LYS A 358 2.73 27.96 12.47
N ASP A 359 2.66 27.23 11.36
CA ASP A 359 2.37 27.80 10.04
C ASP A 359 0.98 28.47 9.98
N ARG A 360 -0.02 27.92 10.71
CA ARG A 360 -1.36 28.51 10.79
C ARG A 360 -1.42 29.89 11.45
N ARG A 361 -0.41 30.26 12.23
CA ARG A 361 -0.36 31.58 12.91
C ARG A 361 0.23 32.68 12.02
N GLU A 362 1.04 32.29 11.02
CA GLU A 362 1.70 33.24 10.10
C GLU A 362 0.79 33.59 8.92
N ASP A 363 -0.13 32.71 8.50
CA ASP A 363 -1.07 32.97 7.40
C ASP A 363 -2.30 33.80 7.81
N HIS A 364 -2.51 34.07 9.11
CA HIS A 364 -3.64 34.83 9.66
C HIS A 364 -3.21 36.06 10.46
N GLY A 365 -1.95 36.45 10.44
CA GLY A 365 -1.39 37.70 11.01
C GLY A 365 -0.89 38.61 9.92
#